data_63af918af35ee6cff93f8867f77fbad1
#
_entry.id   63af918af35ee6cff93f8867f77fbad1
#
_cell.length_a   1.000
_cell.length_b   1.000
_cell.length_c   1.000
_cell.angle_alpha   90.00
_cell.angle_beta   90.00
_cell.angle_gamma   90.00
#
_symmetry.space_group_name_H-M   'P 1'
#
loop_
_entity.id
_entity.type
_entity.pdbx_description
1 polymer ?
#
loop_
_entity_poly.entity_id
_entity_poly.type
_entity_poly.pdbx_seq_one_letter_code
_entity_poly.pdbx_strand_id
1 'polypeptide(L)'
;MTFILDTNVLSELRRPDKADRNVRAWASNNPVADFYLSSITVLELELGVLQIERKESAKGAILREWMDQQVLPRFEGRILPVDTAVARRCARLHVPNPRSERDAVIAATAFVHGMTVATRNIGDFEPTGIATFNPWLSTERQSPAATRTK
;
A
#
# COMPACT_ATOMS: atom_id res chain seq x y z
N MET A 1 -5.03 4.51 -14.38
CA MET A 1 -3.79 4.25 -13.61
C MET A 1 -4.12 3.37 -12.43
N THR A 2 -3.33 2.35 -12.20
CA THR A 2 -3.54 1.42 -11.10
C THR A 2 -2.50 1.64 -10.00
N PHE A 3 -2.94 1.47 -8.76
CA PHE A 3 -2.10 1.67 -7.59
C PHE A 3 -2.05 0.42 -6.73
N ILE A 4 -0.88 0.12 -6.20
CA ILE A 4 -0.77 -0.82 -5.09
C ILE A 4 -0.62 0.02 -3.82
N LEU A 5 -1.48 -0.23 -2.82
CA LEU A 5 -1.53 0.60 -1.63
C LEU A 5 -0.57 0.07 -0.56
N ASP A 6 0.27 0.97 -0.05
CA ASP A 6 1.06 0.65 1.13
C ASP A 6 0.15 0.61 2.36
N THR A 7 0.58 -0.09 3.38
CA THR A 7 -0.18 -0.29 4.62
C THR A 7 -0.63 1.03 5.24
N ASN A 8 0.21 2.07 5.20
CA ASN A 8 -0.12 3.36 5.80
C ASN A 8 -1.34 4.03 5.14
N VAL A 9 -1.56 3.80 3.84
CA VAL A 9 -2.73 4.35 3.14
C VAL A 9 -4.01 3.68 3.65
N LEU A 10 -3.98 2.35 3.78
CA LEU A 10 -5.14 1.60 4.30
C LEU A 10 -5.46 2.01 5.73
N SER A 11 -4.44 2.14 6.57
CA SER A 11 -4.62 2.55 7.96
C SER A 11 -5.23 3.94 8.05
N GLU A 12 -4.82 4.85 7.19
CA GLU A 12 -5.38 6.20 7.14
C GLU A 12 -6.86 6.17 6.75
N LEU A 13 -7.21 5.35 5.77
CA LEU A 13 -8.58 5.28 5.26
C LEU A 13 -9.52 4.44 6.14
N ARG A 14 -9.01 3.81 7.20
CA ARG A 14 -9.81 3.00 8.10
C ARG A 14 -10.95 3.78 8.74
N ARG A 15 -10.71 5.04 9.07
CA ARG A 15 -11.72 5.95 9.61
C ARG A 15 -11.81 7.17 8.69
N PRO A 16 -12.67 7.12 7.66
CA PRO A 16 -12.74 8.19 6.66
C PRO A 16 -13.02 9.57 7.25
N ASP A 17 -13.78 9.63 8.32
CA ASP A 17 -14.12 10.90 9.02
C ASP A 17 -12.91 11.57 9.66
N LYS A 18 -11.85 10.80 9.94
CA LYS A 18 -10.62 11.28 10.57
C LYS A 18 -9.43 11.25 9.63
N ALA A 19 -9.61 10.75 8.41
CA ALA A 19 -8.55 10.64 7.44
C ALA A 19 -8.09 12.02 6.97
N ASP A 20 -6.81 12.10 6.60
CA ASP A 20 -6.26 13.30 5.98
C ASP A 20 -7.12 13.69 4.77
N ARG A 21 -7.36 14.99 4.62
CA ARG A 21 -8.25 15.52 3.59
C ARG A 21 -7.78 15.17 2.18
N ASN A 22 -6.49 15.27 1.93
CA ASN A 22 -5.93 14.96 0.62
C ASN A 22 -6.03 13.47 0.29
N VAL A 23 -5.75 12.61 1.28
CA VAL A 23 -5.86 11.16 1.11
C VAL A 23 -7.31 10.78 0.81
N ARG A 24 -8.25 11.32 1.55
CA ARG A 24 -9.66 11.04 1.36
C ARG A 24 -10.14 11.50 -0.02
N ALA A 25 -9.74 12.69 -0.44
CA ALA A 25 -10.11 13.23 -1.75
C ALA A 25 -9.54 12.36 -2.87
N TRP A 26 -8.28 11.96 -2.75
CA TRP A 26 -7.65 11.10 -3.73
C TRP A 26 -8.37 9.75 -3.83
N ALA A 27 -8.67 9.14 -2.69
CA ALA A 27 -9.37 7.85 -2.66
C ALA A 27 -10.76 7.94 -3.29
N SER A 28 -11.48 9.05 -3.05
CA SER A 28 -12.80 9.26 -3.61
C SER A 28 -12.79 9.55 -5.10
N ASN A 29 -11.71 10.14 -5.60
CA ASN A 29 -11.60 10.55 -7.00
C ASN A 29 -11.08 9.44 -7.92
N ASN A 30 -10.74 8.28 -7.36
CA ASN A 30 -10.25 7.14 -8.15
C ASN A 30 -11.17 5.95 -7.95
N PRO A 31 -11.44 5.17 -9.02
CA PRO A 31 -12.27 3.96 -8.88
C PRO A 31 -11.60 2.98 -7.93
N VAL A 32 -12.40 2.33 -7.09
CA VAL A 32 -11.86 1.32 -6.17
C VAL A 32 -11.22 0.16 -6.94
N ALA A 33 -11.68 -0.10 -8.14
CA ALA A 33 -11.12 -1.14 -9.00
C ALA A 33 -9.66 -0.88 -9.41
N ASP A 34 -9.19 0.36 -9.28
CA ASP A 34 -7.80 0.71 -9.58
C ASP A 34 -6.85 0.48 -8.42
N PHE A 35 -7.38 0.10 -7.24
CA PHE A 35 -6.57 -0.11 -6.04
C PHE A 35 -6.34 -1.60 -5.78
N TYR A 36 -5.10 -1.95 -5.58
CA TYR A 36 -4.64 -3.33 -5.34
C TYR A 36 -3.83 -3.40 -4.06
N LEU A 37 -3.73 -4.58 -3.50
CA LEU A 37 -2.87 -4.86 -2.35
C LEU A 37 -1.89 -5.97 -2.69
N SER A 38 -0.74 -5.95 -2.01
CA SER A 38 0.13 -7.12 -1.97
C SER A 38 -0.31 -8.03 -0.84
N SER A 39 -0.12 -9.34 -1.00
CA SER A 39 -0.35 -10.28 0.08
C SER A 39 0.52 -9.99 1.29
N ILE A 40 1.69 -9.36 1.10
CA ILE A 40 2.54 -8.94 2.22
C ILE A 40 1.87 -7.87 3.08
N THR A 41 1.05 -7.02 2.46
CA THR A 41 0.27 -6.00 3.17
C THR A 41 -0.80 -6.67 4.02
N VAL A 42 -1.44 -7.72 3.49
CA VAL A 42 -2.39 -8.51 4.27
C VAL A 42 -1.71 -9.11 5.50
N LEU A 43 -0.48 -9.62 5.33
CA LEU A 43 0.31 -10.14 6.45
C LEU A 43 0.54 -9.07 7.50
N GLU A 44 0.95 -7.86 7.10
CA GLU A 44 1.18 -6.77 8.04
C GLU A 44 -0.09 -6.38 8.81
N LEU A 45 -1.21 -6.26 8.10
CA LEU A 45 -2.47 -5.89 8.72
C LEU A 45 -2.95 -6.97 9.68
N GLU A 46 -2.89 -8.22 9.25
CA GLU A 46 -3.33 -9.36 10.08
C GLU A 46 -2.47 -9.46 11.35
N LEU A 47 -1.15 -9.30 11.20
CA LEU A 47 -0.23 -9.30 12.33
C LEU A 47 -0.58 -8.19 13.32
N GLY A 48 -0.85 -6.98 12.80
CA GLY A 48 -1.25 -5.85 13.63
C GLY A 48 -2.54 -6.12 14.40
N VAL A 49 -3.53 -6.72 13.73
CA VAL A 49 -4.80 -7.07 14.38
C VAL A 49 -4.56 -8.09 15.50
N LEU A 50 -3.79 -9.14 15.23
CA LEU A 50 -3.50 -10.18 16.22
C LEU A 50 -2.78 -9.60 17.44
N GLN A 51 -1.85 -8.69 17.24
CA GLN A 51 -1.13 -8.06 18.35
C GLN A 51 -2.06 -7.23 19.23
N ILE A 52 -2.97 -6.50 18.64
CA ILE A 52 -3.93 -5.67 19.38
C ILE A 52 -4.98 -6.56 20.08
N GLU A 53 -5.45 -7.61 19.43
CA GLU A 53 -6.37 -8.57 20.04
C GLU A 53 -5.78 -9.15 21.32
N ARG A 54 -4.48 -9.38 21.34
CA ARG A 54 -3.79 -9.92 22.49
C ARG A 54 -3.70 -8.92 23.65
N LYS A 55 -3.53 -7.63 23.35
CA LYS A 55 -3.34 -6.58 24.37
C LYS A 55 -4.63 -5.95 24.85
N GLU A 56 -5.57 -5.69 23.93
CA GLU A 56 -6.80 -4.96 24.18
C GLU A 56 -7.93 -5.62 23.39
N SER A 57 -8.65 -6.55 24.02
CA SER A 57 -9.64 -7.34 23.31
C SER A 57 -10.72 -6.51 22.63
N ALA A 58 -11.20 -5.44 23.27
CA ALA A 58 -12.24 -4.59 22.68
C ALA A 58 -11.76 -3.88 21.44
N LYS A 59 -10.55 -3.30 21.48
CA LYS A 59 -9.97 -2.62 20.32
C LYS A 59 -9.60 -3.62 19.23
N GLY A 60 -9.13 -4.78 19.63
CA GLY A 60 -8.82 -5.87 18.70
C GLY A 60 -10.05 -6.35 17.94
N ALA A 61 -11.21 -6.44 18.60
CA ALA A 61 -12.45 -6.85 17.95
C ALA A 61 -12.86 -5.85 16.86
N ILE A 62 -12.67 -4.55 17.10
CA ILE A 62 -12.98 -3.51 16.12
C ILE A 62 -12.07 -3.64 14.88
N LEU A 63 -10.77 -3.87 15.11
CA LEU A 63 -9.83 -4.04 14.03
C LEU A 63 -10.08 -5.34 13.26
N ARG A 64 -10.45 -6.42 13.97
CA ARG A 64 -10.79 -7.69 13.33
C ARG A 64 -11.99 -7.52 12.41
N GLU A 65 -13.02 -6.84 12.85
CA GLU A 65 -14.18 -6.57 12.03
C GLU A 65 -13.83 -5.76 10.79
N TRP A 66 -12.99 -4.73 10.95
CA TRP A 66 -12.53 -3.94 9.82
C TRP A 66 -11.79 -4.80 8.80
N MET A 67 -10.88 -5.65 9.26
CA MET A 67 -10.11 -6.54 8.38
C MET A 67 -11.01 -7.50 7.63
N ASP A 68 -11.86 -8.22 8.35
CA ASP A 68 -12.66 -9.31 7.79
C ASP A 68 -13.87 -8.83 7.00
N GLN A 69 -14.47 -7.70 7.38
CA GLN A 69 -15.71 -7.23 6.78
C GLN A 69 -15.50 -6.08 5.78
N GLN A 70 -14.39 -5.39 5.84
CA GLN A 70 -14.14 -4.26 4.95
C GLN A 70 -12.93 -4.46 4.05
N VAL A 71 -11.77 -4.76 4.59
CA VAL A 71 -10.54 -4.85 3.78
C VAL A 71 -10.59 -6.04 2.84
N LEU A 72 -10.73 -7.25 3.37
CA LEU A 72 -10.66 -8.45 2.54
C LEU A 72 -11.77 -8.50 1.48
N PRO A 73 -13.04 -8.21 1.82
CA PRO A 73 -14.07 -8.21 0.78
C PRO A 73 -13.88 -7.13 -0.28
N ARG A 74 -13.45 -5.94 0.13
CA ARG A 74 -13.27 -4.82 -0.80
C ARG A 74 -12.21 -5.09 -1.85
N PHE A 75 -11.14 -5.80 -1.47
CA PHE A 75 -10.03 -6.09 -2.36
C PHE A 75 -10.07 -7.50 -2.93
N GLU A 76 -11.17 -8.22 -2.77
CA GLU A 76 -11.30 -9.55 -3.36
C GLU A 76 -10.99 -9.52 -4.86
N GLY A 77 -10.11 -10.43 -5.29
CA GLY A 77 -9.64 -10.46 -6.69
C GLY A 77 -8.55 -9.45 -7.01
N ARG A 78 -8.20 -8.59 -6.05
CA ARG A 78 -7.17 -7.56 -6.25
C ARG A 78 -6.09 -7.59 -5.18
N ILE A 79 -5.92 -8.72 -4.52
CA ILE A 79 -4.80 -8.98 -3.61
C ILE A 79 -3.80 -9.83 -4.38
N LEU A 80 -2.65 -9.27 -4.67
CA LEU A 80 -1.66 -9.88 -5.54
C LEU A 80 -0.69 -10.75 -4.74
N PRO A 81 -0.49 -12.00 -5.15
CA PRO A 81 0.39 -12.92 -4.42
C PRO A 81 1.86 -12.62 -4.67
N VAL A 82 2.70 -13.14 -3.79
CA VAL A 82 4.14 -13.19 -4.02
C VAL A 82 4.42 -14.44 -4.81
N ASP A 83 4.29 -14.35 -6.12
CA ASP A 83 4.54 -15.47 -7.03
C ASP A 83 6.03 -15.48 -7.43
N THR A 84 6.39 -16.38 -8.34
CA THR A 84 7.78 -16.53 -8.76
C THR A 84 8.34 -15.26 -9.41
N ALA A 85 7.55 -14.59 -10.24
CA ALA A 85 7.99 -13.35 -10.89
C ALA A 85 8.26 -12.25 -9.86
N VAL A 86 7.35 -12.08 -8.91
CA VAL A 86 7.51 -11.10 -7.83
C VAL A 86 8.71 -11.46 -6.96
N ALA A 87 8.86 -12.73 -6.58
CA ALA A 87 9.97 -13.16 -5.74
C ALA A 87 11.32 -12.89 -6.41
N ARG A 88 11.45 -13.19 -7.70
CA ARG A 88 12.68 -12.96 -8.43
C ARG A 88 13.01 -11.48 -8.56
N ARG A 89 12.00 -10.65 -8.82
CA ARG A 89 12.19 -9.20 -8.89
C ARG A 89 12.56 -8.64 -7.52
N CYS A 90 11.93 -9.13 -6.47
CA CYS A 90 12.22 -8.74 -5.09
C CYS A 90 13.69 -9.01 -4.75
N ALA A 91 14.19 -10.18 -5.12
CA ALA A 91 15.59 -10.54 -4.88
C ALA A 91 16.55 -9.51 -5.48
N ARG A 92 16.25 -9.03 -6.68
CA ARG A 92 17.09 -8.03 -7.36
C ARG A 92 17.14 -6.71 -6.62
N LEU A 93 16.06 -6.35 -5.93
CA LEU A 93 16.01 -5.10 -5.18
C LEU A 93 16.91 -5.10 -3.94
N HIS A 94 17.32 -6.28 -3.48
CA HIS A 94 18.23 -6.42 -2.33
C HIS A 94 19.70 -6.37 -2.71
N VAL A 95 20.03 -6.27 -3.99
CA VAL A 95 21.41 -6.26 -4.47
C VAL A 95 21.71 -4.91 -5.11
N PRO A 96 22.80 -4.23 -4.77
CA PRO A 96 23.87 -4.67 -3.85
C PRO A 96 23.54 -4.52 -2.36
N ASN A 97 22.53 -3.74 -2.01
CA ASN A 97 22.22 -3.44 -0.60
C ASN A 97 20.84 -3.95 -0.21
N PRO A 98 20.72 -4.75 0.86
CA PRO A 98 19.42 -5.21 1.34
C PRO A 98 18.50 -4.04 1.72
N ARG A 99 17.19 -4.25 1.55
CA ARG A 99 16.15 -3.28 1.90
C ARG A 99 15.15 -3.93 2.85
N SER A 100 14.22 -3.13 3.36
CA SER A 100 13.08 -3.68 4.08
C SER A 100 12.40 -4.74 3.21
N GLU A 101 12.19 -5.93 3.76
CA GLU A 101 11.59 -7.04 3.02
C GLU A 101 10.20 -6.68 2.51
N ARG A 102 9.40 -6.06 3.36
CA ARG A 102 8.01 -5.72 2.99
C ARG A 102 7.95 -4.66 1.91
N ASP A 103 8.79 -3.63 2.01
CA ASP A 103 8.85 -2.59 0.98
C ASP A 103 9.35 -3.15 -0.34
N ALA A 104 10.34 -4.05 -0.29
CA ALA A 104 10.85 -4.70 -1.48
C ALA A 104 9.78 -5.56 -2.17
N VAL A 105 8.98 -6.28 -1.40
CA VAL A 105 7.89 -7.09 -1.97
C VAL A 105 6.83 -6.20 -2.62
N ILE A 106 6.44 -5.11 -1.97
CA ILE A 106 5.46 -4.18 -2.52
C ILE A 106 5.99 -3.57 -3.83
N ALA A 107 7.25 -3.10 -3.82
CA ALA A 107 7.87 -2.52 -5.00
C ALA A 107 7.99 -3.53 -6.15
N ALA A 108 8.38 -4.75 -5.84
CA ALA A 108 8.50 -5.82 -6.84
C ALA A 108 7.13 -6.16 -7.44
N THR A 109 6.10 -6.23 -6.61
CA THR A 109 4.74 -6.48 -7.07
C THR A 109 4.28 -5.38 -8.03
N ALA A 110 4.50 -4.13 -7.64
CA ALA A 110 4.17 -2.98 -8.48
C ALA A 110 4.90 -3.04 -9.81
N PHE A 111 6.18 -3.39 -9.78
CA PHE A 111 7.00 -3.47 -10.99
C PHE A 111 6.48 -4.54 -11.95
N VAL A 112 6.20 -5.74 -11.42
CA VAL A 112 5.73 -6.87 -12.24
C VAL A 112 4.38 -6.56 -12.88
N HIS A 113 3.50 -5.84 -12.18
CA HIS A 113 2.15 -5.57 -12.65
C HIS A 113 1.97 -4.18 -13.27
N GLY A 114 3.05 -3.39 -13.38
CA GLY A 114 2.98 -2.08 -14.01
C GLY A 114 2.18 -1.07 -13.20
N MET A 115 2.29 -1.10 -11.88
CA MET A 115 1.52 -0.23 -10.98
C MET A 115 2.39 0.83 -10.33
N THR A 116 1.73 1.86 -9.79
CA THR A 116 2.36 2.89 -8.97
C THR A 116 2.11 2.56 -7.50
N VAL A 117 3.13 2.70 -6.65
CA VAL A 117 2.97 2.50 -5.21
C VAL A 117 2.40 3.78 -4.60
N ALA A 118 1.23 3.66 -3.97
CA ALA A 118 0.66 4.76 -3.20
C ALA A 118 1.14 4.64 -1.76
N THR A 119 1.89 5.63 -1.29
CA THR A 119 2.53 5.57 0.03
C THR A 119 2.82 6.97 0.56
N ARG A 120 2.82 7.11 1.88
CA ARG A 120 3.29 8.32 2.53
C ARG A 120 4.83 8.36 2.54
N ASN A 121 5.47 7.20 2.54
CA ASN A 121 6.91 7.06 2.72
C ASN A 121 7.63 6.88 1.38
N ILE A 122 7.55 7.90 0.53
CA ILE A 122 8.15 7.85 -0.82
C ILE A 122 9.64 7.52 -0.74
N GLY A 123 10.36 8.09 0.25
CA GLY A 123 11.79 7.88 0.39
C GLY A 123 12.18 6.41 0.55
N ASP A 124 11.31 5.60 1.15
CA ASP A 124 11.59 4.17 1.33
C ASP A 124 11.55 3.42 -0.01
N PHE A 125 10.89 3.97 -1.01
CA PHE A 125 10.74 3.33 -2.32
C PHE A 125 11.61 3.93 -3.41
N GLU A 126 12.14 5.14 -3.21
CA GLU A 126 12.99 5.79 -4.22
C GLU A 126 14.14 4.92 -4.71
N PRO A 127 14.89 4.25 -3.82
CA PRO A 127 16.01 3.43 -4.27
C PRO A 127 15.59 2.25 -5.15
N THR A 128 14.32 1.86 -5.15
CA THR A 128 13.84 0.75 -5.98
C THR A 128 13.59 1.16 -7.43
N GLY A 129 13.48 2.47 -7.68
CA GLY A 129 13.14 2.98 -9.01
C GLY A 129 11.68 2.84 -9.40
N ILE A 130 10.82 2.32 -8.53
CA ILE A 130 9.40 2.18 -8.83
C ILE A 130 8.69 3.54 -8.77
N ALA A 131 7.68 3.74 -9.62
CA ALA A 131 6.86 4.92 -9.57
C ALA A 131 6.07 4.98 -8.25
N THR A 132 6.06 6.14 -7.62
CA THR A 132 5.37 6.35 -6.36
C THR A 132 4.41 7.53 -6.44
N PHE A 133 3.42 7.53 -5.57
CA PHE A 133 2.46 8.62 -5.43
C PHE A 133 2.15 8.80 -3.95
N ASN A 134 2.28 10.03 -3.44
CA ASN A 134 1.98 10.33 -2.05
C ASN A 134 0.61 11.02 -1.97
N PRO A 135 -0.46 10.29 -1.54
CA PRO A 135 -1.79 10.88 -1.50
C PRO A 135 -1.98 11.93 -0.40
N TRP A 136 -1.02 12.09 0.52
CA TRP A 136 -1.06 13.17 1.51
C TRP A 136 -0.71 14.51 0.91
N LEU A 137 -0.01 14.54 -0.22
CA LEU A 137 0.33 15.78 -0.89
C LEU A 137 -0.77 16.16 -1.87
N SER A 138 -1.01 17.47 -2.03
CA SER A 138 -1.98 17.92 -3.02
C SER A 138 -1.50 17.57 -4.42
N THR A 139 -2.43 17.40 -5.34
CA THR A 139 -2.12 17.11 -6.74
C THR A 139 -1.18 18.15 -7.34
N GLU A 140 -1.34 19.40 -6.97
CA GLU A 140 -0.50 20.49 -7.45
C GLU A 140 0.97 20.29 -7.11
N ARG A 141 1.26 19.75 -5.92
CA ARG A 141 2.64 19.51 -5.49
C ARG A 141 3.30 18.39 -6.26
N GLN A 142 2.51 17.48 -6.80
CA GLN A 142 3.03 16.29 -7.48
C GLN A 142 3.15 16.49 -8.99
N SER A 143 2.31 17.34 -9.56
CA SER A 143 2.33 17.62 -11.01
C SER A 143 3.70 18.03 -11.56
N PRO A 144 4.45 18.93 -10.93
CA PRO A 144 5.76 19.31 -11.44
C PRO A 144 6.75 18.16 -11.49
N ALA A 145 6.71 17.27 -10.49
CA ALA A 145 7.58 16.11 -10.46
C ALA A 145 7.25 15.14 -11.59
N ALA A 146 5.97 14.89 -11.84
CA ALA A 146 5.53 14.04 -12.93
C ALA A 146 5.96 14.61 -14.29
N THR A 147 5.89 15.92 -14.45
CA THR A 147 6.29 16.59 -15.68
C THR A 147 7.78 16.43 -15.94
N ARG A 148 8.60 16.48 -14.90
CA ARG A 148 10.06 16.38 -15.06
C ARG A 148 10.53 14.99 -15.44
N THR A 149 9.74 13.96 -15.22
CA THR A 149 10.14 12.60 -15.56
C THR A 149 9.95 12.28 -17.03
N LYS A 150 9.38 13.18 -17.77
CA LYS A 150 9.27 13.05 -19.21
C LYS A 150 10.58 13.44 -19.86
#